data_9e54e401f83331af14650ce573d0b207
#
_entry.id   9e54e401f83331af14650ce573d0b207
#
_cell.length_a   1.000
_cell.length_b   1.000
_cell.length_c   1.000
_cell.angle_alpha   90.00
_cell.angle_beta   90.00
_cell.angle_gamma   90.00
#
_symmetry.space_group_name_H-M   'P 1'
#
loop_
_entity.id
_entity.type
_entity.pdbx_description
1 polymer ?
#
loop_
_entity_poly.entity_id
_entity_poly.type
_entity_poly.pdbx_seq_one_letter_code
_entity_poly.pdbx_strand_id
1 'polypeptide(L)'
;MIKPPMEPEFRDPPADAHPWKPVVDKLIARTGEWAVVYRGDPRSAGQAKRNINRGYRPWNGHAWDTHDHYTDEAREIFARHRADCTCRKEEQK
;
A
#
# COMPACT_ATOMS: atom_id res chain seq x y z
N MET A 1 42.47 5.28 -11.18
CA MET A 1 41.45 5.30 -10.13
C MET A 1 40.08 5.38 -10.78
N ILE A 2 39.20 4.49 -10.40
CA ILE A 2 37.83 4.44 -10.93
C ILE A 2 36.98 5.42 -10.14
N LYS A 3 36.36 6.36 -10.83
CA LYS A 3 35.44 7.27 -10.16
C LYS A 3 34.08 6.58 -9.93
N PRO A 4 33.43 6.83 -8.79
CA PRO A 4 32.09 6.32 -8.60
C PRO A 4 31.13 6.96 -9.61
N PRO A 5 30.03 6.27 -9.98
CA PRO A 5 29.10 6.79 -10.98
C PRO A 5 28.37 8.07 -10.53
N MET A 6 28.36 8.32 -9.22
CA MET A 6 27.69 9.50 -8.67
C MET A 6 28.34 9.88 -7.35
N GLU A 7 28.45 11.17 -7.12
CA GLU A 7 28.90 11.65 -5.81
C GLU A 7 27.79 11.46 -4.79
N PRO A 8 28.14 11.07 -3.56
CA PRO A 8 27.10 10.92 -2.54
C PRO A 8 26.46 12.26 -2.21
N GLU A 9 25.16 12.24 -2.06
CA GLU A 9 24.37 13.41 -1.72
C GLU A 9 23.96 13.29 -0.25
N PHE A 10 24.51 14.16 0.58
CA PHE A 10 24.27 14.11 2.02
C PHE A 10 23.03 14.90 2.38
N ARG A 11 21.94 14.19 2.59
CA ARG A 11 20.67 14.79 3.05
C ARG A 11 19.86 13.74 3.76
N ASP A 12 18.94 14.18 4.60
CA ASP A 12 18.06 13.27 5.30
C ASP A 12 17.01 12.70 4.34
N PRO A 13 16.62 11.43 4.52
CA PRO A 13 15.54 10.87 3.74
C PRO A 13 14.21 11.56 4.08
N PRO A 14 13.27 11.61 3.12
CA PRO A 14 11.97 12.20 3.41
C PRO A 14 11.25 11.43 4.51
N ALA A 15 10.46 12.16 5.31
CA ALA A 15 9.77 11.58 6.46
C ALA A 15 8.80 10.47 6.06
N ASP A 16 8.10 10.65 4.94
CA ASP A 16 7.19 9.65 4.41
C ASP A 16 7.82 9.02 3.17
N ALA A 17 8.76 8.10 3.41
CA ALA A 17 9.52 7.49 2.33
C ALA A 17 8.70 6.49 1.52
N HIS A 18 7.61 5.96 2.07
CA HIS A 18 6.85 4.93 1.38
C HIS A 18 5.71 5.54 0.57
N PRO A 19 5.67 5.26 -0.76
CA PRO A 19 4.66 5.89 -1.63
C PRO A 19 3.23 5.47 -1.35
N TRP A 20 3.02 4.35 -0.66
CA TRP A 20 1.69 3.83 -0.37
C TRP A 20 1.11 4.33 0.95
N LYS A 21 1.90 4.98 1.78
CA LYS A 21 1.43 5.41 3.08
C LYS A 21 0.21 6.34 3.02
N PRO A 22 0.16 7.34 2.14
CA PRO A 22 -1.04 8.17 2.04
C PRO A 22 -2.29 7.39 1.65
N VAL A 23 -2.12 6.35 0.81
CA VAL A 23 -3.22 5.48 0.41
C VAL A 23 -3.75 4.71 1.61
N VAL A 24 -2.85 4.12 2.38
CA VAL A 24 -3.20 3.36 3.58
C VAL A 24 -3.94 4.25 4.59
N ASP A 25 -3.43 5.45 4.82
CA ASP A 25 -4.05 6.38 5.77
C ASP A 25 -5.47 6.74 5.36
N LYS A 26 -5.72 6.94 4.07
CA LYS A 26 -7.05 7.25 3.57
C LYS A 26 -8.01 6.07 3.74
N LEU A 27 -7.52 4.86 3.50
CA LEU A 27 -8.34 3.66 3.65
C LEU A 27 -8.73 3.45 5.11
N ILE A 28 -7.81 3.70 6.03
CA ILE A 28 -8.10 3.58 7.46
C ILE A 28 -9.13 4.63 7.88
N ALA A 29 -9.02 5.85 7.38
CA ALA A 29 -9.96 6.92 7.69
C ALA A 29 -11.36 6.60 7.19
N ARG A 30 -11.47 5.78 6.14
CA ARG A 30 -12.76 5.40 5.54
C ARG A 30 -12.95 3.88 5.63
N THR A 31 -12.74 3.34 6.80
CA THR A 31 -12.85 1.91 7.07
C THR A 31 -14.17 1.34 6.55
N GLY A 32 -14.10 0.21 5.87
CA GLY A 32 -15.26 -0.46 5.31
C GLY A 32 -15.60 -0.06 3.88
N GLU A 33 -14.95 0.97 3.35
CA GLU A 33 -15.18 1.41 1.98
C GLU A 33 -14.14 0.85 1.03
N TRP A 34 -14.59 0.34 -0.10
CA TRP A 34 -13.71 -0.15 -1.15
C TRP A 34 -13.11 1.01 -1.94
N ALA A 35 -11.84 0.87 -2.30
CA ALA A 35 -11.18 1.85 -3.16
C ALA A 35 -10.22 1.13 -4.10
N VAL A 36 -10.04 1.69 -5.29
CA VAL A 36 -9.00 1.21 -6.22
C VAL A 36 -7.67 1.73 -5.73
N VAL A 37 -6.77 0.83 -5.39
CA VAL A 37 -5.44 1.20 -4.87
C VAL A 37 -4.35 1.02 -5.91
N TYR A 38 -4.62 0.24 -6.96
CA TYR A 38 -3.66 0.05 -8.04
C TYR A 38 -4.38 -0.27 -9.33
N ARG A 39 -3.88 0.25 -10.43
CA ARG A 39 -4.35 -0.06 -11.78
C ARG A 39 -3.14 -0.17 -12.69
N GLY A 40 -3.00 -1.30 -13.36
CA GLY A 40 -1.85 -1.49 -14.22
C GLY A 40 -1.83 -2.88 -14.81
N ASP A 41 -0.65 -3.30 -15.28
CA ASP A 41 -0.51 -4.62 -15.88
C ASP A 41 -0.79 -5.73 -14.86
N PRO A 42 -1.24 -6.91 -15.35
CA PRO A 42 -1.64 -7.99 -14.42
C PRO A 42 -0.54 -8.45 -13.48
N ARG A 43 0.71 -8.43 -13.93
CA ARG A 43 1.83 -8.87 -13.09
C ARG A 43 2.07 -7.92 -11.93
N SER A 44 2.16 -6.62 -12.21
CA SER A 44 2.39 -5.62 -11.18
C SER A 44 1.20 -5.52 -10.23
N ALA A 45 -0.01 -5.65 -10.76
CA ALA A 45 -1.22 -5.66 -9.94
C ALA A 45 -1.22 -6.86 -8.99
N GLY A 46 -0.81 -8.03 -9.47
CA GLY A 46 -0.69 -9.21 -8.61
C GLY A 46 0.30 -9.01 -7.49
N GLN A 47 1.40 -8.32 -7.76
CA GLN A 47 2.39 -8.02 -6.74
C GLN A 47 1.81 -7.08 -5.68
N ALA A 48 1.09 -6.05 -6.10
CA ALA A 48 0.44 -5.12 -5.18
C ALA A 48 -0.54 -5.84 -4.27
N LYS A 49 -1.38 -6.70 -4.84
CA LYS A 49 -2.34 -7.48 -4.06
C LYS A 49 -1.64 -8.37 -3.04
N ARG A 50 -0.56 -9.02 -3.44
CA ARG A 50 0.20 -9.90 -2.56
C ARG A 50 0.78 -9.12 -1.39
N ASN A 51 1.32 -7.94 -1.65
CA ASN A 51 1.90 -7.10 -0.61
C ASN A 51 0.86 -6.71 0.44
N ILE A 52 -0.35 -6.38 0.00
CA ILE A 52 -1.45 -6.04 0.90
C ILE A 52 -1.84 -7.26 1.75
N ASN A 53 -2.05 -8.40 1.11
CA ASN A 53 -2.52 -9.61 1.80
C ASN A 53 -1.49 -10.17 2.78
N ARG A 54 -0.20 -9.99 2.48
CA ARG A 54 0.86 -10.43 3.36
C ARG A 54 1.19 -9.42 4.45
N GLY A 55 0.59 -8.24 4.40
CA GLY A 55 0.82 -7.21 5.39
C GLY A 55 2.21 -6.61 5.32
N TYR A 56 2.76 -6.50 4.12
CA TYR A 56 4.03 -5.81 3.94
C TYR A 56 3.83 -4.32 4.17
N ARG A 57 4.88 -3.69 4.71
CA ARG A 57 4.86 -2.26 4.97
C ARG A 57 4.43 -1.47 3.72
N PRO A 58 3.53 -0.49 3.83
CA PRO A 58 2.92 0.06 5.04
C PRO A 58 1.58 -0.58 5.43
N TRP A 59 1.26 -1.76 4.89
CA TRP A 59 -0.01 -2.45 5.14
C TRP A 59 -0.01 -3.22 6.45
N ASN A 60 1.15 -3.33 7.09
CA ASN A 60 1.32 -4.10 8.32
C ASN A 60 0.51 -3.52 9.49
N GLY A 61 0.11 -4.40 10.38
CA GLY A 61 -0.62 -4.00 11.59
C GLY A 61 -2.12 -3.82 11.41
N HIS A 62 -2.65 -4.10 10.22
CA HIS A 62 -4.06 -3.93 9.93
C HIS A 62 -4.59 -5.13 9.16
N ALA A 63 -5.91 -5.27 9.15
CA ALA A 63 -6.59 -6.31 8.38
C ALA A 63 -7.21 -5.69 7.14
N TRP A 64 -7.01 -6.34 6.01
CA TRP A 64 -7.42 -5.82 4.70
C TRP A 64 -8.22 -6.85 3.92
N ASP A 65 -9.20 -6.37 3.16
CA ASP A 65 -9.86 -7.16 2.13
C ASP A 65 -9.35 -6.67 0.79
N THR A 66 -9.16 -7.59 -0.16
CA THR A 66 -8.72 -7.25 -1.50
C THR A 66 -9.65 -7.88 -2.53
N HIS A 67 -9.73 -7.25 -3.70
CA HIS A 67 -10.55 -7.74 -4.80
C HIS A 67 -9.91 -7.37 -6.12
N ASP A 68 -9.87 -8.34 -7.05
CA ASP A 68 -9.34 -8.12 -8.39
C ASP A 68 -10.47 -7.79 -9.35
N HIS A 69 -10.25 -6.81 -10.20
CA HIS A 69 -11.15 -6.50 -11.29
C HIS A 69 -10.35 -6.39 -12.58
N TYR A 70 -10.69 -7.20 -13.55
CA TYR A 70 -10.00 -7.20 -14.85
C TYR A 70 -10.79 -6.37 -15.85
N THR A 71 -10.09 -5.46 -16.51
CA THR A 71 -10.64 -4.69 -17.62
C THR A 71 -9.91 -5.11 -18.89
N ASP A 72 -10.35 -4.62 -20.04
CA ASP A 72 -9.69 -4.94 -21.31
C ASP A 72 -8.26 -4.44 -21.38
N GLU A 73 -7.95 -3.39 -20.62
CA GLU A 73 -6.64 -2.75 -20.69
C GLU A 73 -5.77 -2.95 -19.46
N ALA A 74 -6.38 -3.29 -18.33
CA ALA A 74 -5.63 -3.30 -17.07
C ALA A 74 -6.29 -4.21 -16.05
N ARG A 75 -5.54 -4.46 -14.98
CA ARG A 75 -6.05 -5.13 -13.79
C ARG A 75 -6.11 -4.11 -12.69
N GLU A 76 -7.26 -4.01 -12.04
CA GLU A 76 -7.47 -3.11 -10.91
C GLU A 76 -7.49 -3.89 -9.62
N ILE A 77 -6.79 -3.40 -8.60
CA ILE A 77 -6.82 -3.98 -7.28
C ILE A 77 -7.60 -3.06 -6.37
N PHE A 78 -8.68 -3.60 -5.81
CA PHE A 78 -9.47 -2.92 -4.79
C PHE A 78 -9.00 -3.36 -3.43
N ALA A 79 -9.00 -2.44 -2.48
CA ALA A 79 -8.71 -2.78 -1.09
C ALA A 79 -9.65 -2.01 -0.18
N ARG A 80 -9.90 -2.58 1.00
CA ARG A 80 -10.65 -1.89 2.03
C ARG A 80 -10.09 -2.29 3.39
N HIS A 81 -10.04 -1.33 4.29
CA HIS A 81 -9.66 -1.59 5.66
C HIS A 81 -10.83 -2.27 6.36
N ARG A 82 -10.59 -3.43 6.98
CA ARG A 82 -11.67 -4.21 7.58
C ARG A 82 -12.18 -3.55 8.85
N ALA A 83 -13.50 -3.50 8.98
CA ALA A 83 -14.13 -2.92 10.15
C ALA A 83 -13.83 -3.70 11.42
N ASP A 84 -13.53 -4.99 11.29
CA ASP A 84 -13.21 -5.87 12.41
C ASP A 84 -11.71 -5.91 12.73
N CYS A 85 -10.93 -5.00 12.15
CA CYS A 85 -9.50 -4.93 12.42
C CYS A 85 -9.24 -4.61 13.89
N THR A 86 -8.43 -5.44 14.54
CA THR A 86 -8.12 -5.28 15.97
C THR A 86 -7.28 -4.04 16.27
N CYS A 87 -6.63 -3.48 15.27
CA CYS A 87 -5.82 -2.27 15.42
C CYS A 87 -6.62 -1.10 15.98
N ARG A 88 -7.92 -1.04 15.68
CA ARG A 88 -8.77 0.06 16.13
C ARG A 88 -9.04 0.02 17.63
N LYS A 89 -9.03 -1.17 18.20
CA LYS A 89 -9.27 -1.32 19.63
C LYS A 89 -8.12 -0.76 20.45
N GLU A 90 -6.92 -0.87 19.94
CA GLU A 90 -5.75 -0.35 20.63
C GLU A 90 -5.71 1.18 20.61
N GLU A 91 -6.19 1.78 19.54
CA GLU A 91 -6.19 3.22 19.39
C GLU A 91 -7.23 3.91 20.27
N GLN A 92 -8.21 3.17 20.74
CA GLN A 92 -9.29 3.74 21.53
C GLN A 92 -9.02 3.78 23.03
N LYS A 93 -7.87 3.39 23.44
CA LYS A 93 -7.51 3.41 24.85
C LYS A 93 -7.28 4.81 25.41
#